data_5a771e02fc966ac955d86af4b935a5b6
#
_entry.id   5a771e02fc966ac955d86af4b935a5b6
#
_cell.length_a   1.000
_cell.length_b   1.000
_cell.length_c   1.000
_cell.angle_alpha   90.00
_cell.angle_beta   90.00
_cell.angle_gamma   90.00
#
_symmetry.space_group_name_H-M   'P 1'
#
loop_
_entity.id
_entity.type
_entity.pdbx_description
1 polymer ?
#
loop_
_entity_poly.entity_id
_entity_poly.type
_entity_poly.pdbx_seq_one_letter_code
_entity_poly.pdbx_strand_id
1 'polypeptide(L)'
;MSDCQWLQYLHSVGLLRASFRPPGFICAIRFLWRHRSSLIQMAAEHVLHMQKALDQMNLQIHRVLDDITGMSGLRILDAILAGERDPVTLARLCHGGIKSSEDTIAK
;
A
#
# COMPACT_ATOMS: atom_id res chain seq x y z
N MET A 1 32.18 24.81 -14.54
CA MET A 1 30.85 25.49 -14.35
C MET A 1 29.86 24.44 -13.90
N SER A 2 29.16 24.70 -12.82
CA SER A 2 28.11 23.76 -12.36
C SER A 2 26.88 23.82 -13.27
N ASP A 3 26.06 22.74 -13.27
CA ASP A 3 24.83 22.69 -14.07
C ASP A 3 23.88 23.83 -13.75
N CYS A 4 23.79 24.22 -12.48
CA CYS A 4 22.96 25.36 -12.04
C CYS A 4 23.43 26.69 -12.64
N GLN A 5 24.73 26.92 -12.68
CA GLN A 5 25.32 28.14 -13.28
C GLN A 5 25.10 28.19 -14.79
N TRP A 6 25.20 27.04 -15.44
CA TRP A 6 24.92 26.91 -16.86
C TRP A 6 23.47 27.17 -17.19
N LEU A 7 22.53 26.62 -16.41
CA LEU A 7 21.09 26.87 -16.57
C LEU A 7 20.75 28.34 -16.32
N GLN A 8 21.35 28.96 -15.31
CA GLN A 8 21.18 30.39 -15.04
C GLN A 8 21.66 31.23 -16.21
N TYR A 9 22.80 30.93 -16.76
CA TYR A 9 23.33 31.63 -17.94
C TYR A 9 22.40 31.49 -19.14
N LEU A 10 21.95 30.28 -19.47
CA LEU A 10 21.01 30.02 -20.56
C LEU A 10 19.68 30.75 -20.36
N HIS A 11 19.20 30.85 -19.13
CA HIS A 11 17.99 31.59 -18.79
C HIS A 11 18.20 33.11 -19.03
N SER A 12 19.34 33.65 -18.60
CA SER A 12 19.64 35.10 -18.72
C SER A 12 19.76 35.57 -20.17
N VAL A 13 20.19 34.71 -21.08
CA VAL A 13 20.31 35.01 -22.52
C VAL A 13 19.05 34.60 -23.32
N GLY A 14 17.99 34.15 -22.64
CA GLY A 14 16.70 33.86 -23.29
C GLY A 14 16.65 32.58 -24.13
N LEU A 15 17.61 31.68 -23.97
CA LEU A 15 17.69 30.42 -24.74
C LEU A 15 16.82 29.29 -24.15
N LEU A 16 16.33 29.44 -22.92
CA LEU A 16 15.46 28.46 -22.30
C LEU A 16 13.99 28.76 -22.62
N ARG A 17 13.29 27.73 -23.09
CA ARG A 17 11.84 27.79 -23.23
C ARG A 17 11.18 27.43 -21.91
N ALA A 18 10.20 28.21 -21.48
CA ALA A 18 9.37 27.86 -20.33
C ALA A 18 8.60 26.57 -20.57
N SER A 19 8.46 25.76 -19.54
CA SER A 19 7.60 24.58 -19.58
C SER A 19 6.14 25.02 -19.78
N PHE A 20 5.37 24.18 -20.48
CA PHE A 20 3.93 24.39 -20.60
C PHE A 20 3.28 24.37 -19.21
N ARG A 21 2.55 25.42 -18.89
CA ARG A 21 1.72 25.50 -17.69
C ARG A 21 0.27 25.27 -18.07
N PRO A 22 -0.36 24.17 -17.60
CA PRO A 22 -1.76 23.92 -17.88
C PRO A 22 -2.64 24.95 -17.14
N PRO A 23 -3.89 25.17 -17.60
CA PRO A 23 -4.87 26.00 -16.91
C PRO A 23 -5.08 25.56 -15.46
N GLY A 24 -5.51 26.51 -14.59
CA GLY A 24 -5.63 26.27 -13.15
C GLY A 24 -6.50 25.07 -12.78
N PHE A 25 -7.59 24.80 -13.50
CA PHE A 25 -8.45 23.63 -13.23
C PHE A 25 -7.73 22.30 -13.50
N ILE A 26 -6.86 22.22 -14.52
CA ILE A 26 -6.03 21.04 -14.79
C ILE A 26 -4.97 20.86 -13.69
N CYS A 27 -4.41 21.94 -13.18
CA CYS A 27 -3.51 21.88 -12.03
C CYS A 27 -4.21 21.30 -10.80
N ALA A 28 -5.46 21.70 -10.54
CA ALA A 28 -6.26 21.16 -9.45
C ALA A 28 -6.53 19.66 -9.62
N ILE A 29 -6.88 19.22 -10.83
CA ILE A 29 -7.08 17.80 -11.15
C ILE A 29 -5.79 17.01 -10.96
N ARG A 30 -4.66 17.54 -11.42
CA ARG A 30 -3.34 16.90 -11.21
C ARG A 30 -2.98 16.78 -9.73
N PHE A 31 -3.29 17.80 -8.95
CA PHE A 31 -3.09 17.77 -7.51
C PHE A 31 -3.92 16.65 -6.85
N LEU A 32 -5.21 16.58 -7.16
CA LEU A 32 -6.09 15.52 -6.65
C LEU A 32 -5.63 14.12 -7.10
N TRP A 33 -5.20 13.98 -8.34
CA TRP A 33 -4.66 12.73 -8.85
C TRP A 33 -3.42 12.27 -8.08
N ARG A 34 -2.47 13.19 -7.87
CA ARG A 34 -1.26 12.90 -7.09
C ARG A 34 -1.57 12.59 -5.64
N HIS A 35 -2.51 13.31 -5.05
CA HIS A 35 -2.97 13.05 -3.69
C HIS A 35 -3.60 11.66 -3.55
N ARG A 36 -4.46 11.29 -4.49
CA ARG A 36 -5.02 9.93 -4.57
C ARG A 36 -3.93 8.87 -4.68
N SER A 37 -2.97 9.07 -5.56
CA SER A 37 -1.84 8.13 -5.74
C SER A 37 -1.01 8.00 -4.47
N SER A 38 -0.76 9.10 -3.78
CA SER A 38 -0.06 9.12 -2.49
C SER A 38 -0.80 8.34 -1.42
N LEU A 39 -2.12 8.50 -1.32
CA LEU A 39 -2.95 7.76 -0.35
C LEU A 39 -2.94 6.25 -0.63
N ILE A 40 -3.03 5.85 -1.90
CA ILE A 40 -2.94 4.44 -2.30
C ILE A 40 -1.58 3.85 -1.92
N GLN A 41 -0.50 4.58 -2.18
CA GLN A 41 0.86 4.16 -1.82
C GLN A 41 1.02 4.02 -0.31
N MET A 42 0.55 4.98 0.47
CA MET A 42 0.57 4.90 1.94
C MET A 42 -0.23 3.69 2.45
N ALA A 43 -1.40 3.41 1.87
CA ALA A 43 -2.18 2.23 2.22
C ALA A 43 -1.40 0.93 1.94
N ALA A 44 -0.73 0.83 0.79
CA ALA A 44 0.11 -0.31 0.45
C ALA A 44 1.29 -0.49 1.43
N GLU A 45 1.93 0.59 1.84
CA GLU A 45 3.01 0.57 2.82
C GLU A 45 2.51 0.05 4.18
N HIS A 46 1.33 0.49 4.64
CA HIS A 46 0.73 -0.01 5.87
C HIS A 46 0.40 -1.52 5.80
N VAL A 47 -0.10 -1.99 4.66
CA VAL A 47 -0.32 -3.44 4.45
C VAL A 47 0.99 -4.22 4.56
N LEU A 48 2.07 -3.73 3.96
CA LEU A 48 3.40 -4.35 4.08
C LEU A 48 3.91 -4.36 5.52
N HIS A 49 3.67 -3.30 6.28
CA HIS A 49 4.01 -3.26 7.71
C HIS A 49 3.21 -4.27 8.52
N MET A 50 1.92 -4.45 8.22
CA MET A 50 1.09 -5.49 8.84
C MET A 50 1.62 -6.89 8.54
N GLN A 51 1.95 -7.17 7.28
CA GLN A 51 2.55 -8.45 6.87
C GLN A 51 3.86 -8.72 7.62
N LYS A 52 4.73 -7.72 7.69
CA LYS A 52 5.99 -7.83 8.42
C LYS A 52 5.78 -8.12 9.91
N ALA A 53 4.83 -7.46 10.54
CA ALA A 53 4.50 -7.70 11.94
C ALA A 53 3.99 -9.14 12.16
N LEU A 54 3.14 -9.66 11.27
CA LEU A 54 2.66 -11.04 11.31
C LEU A 54 3.81 -12.04 11.12
N ASP A 55 4.73 -11.78 10.20
CA ASP A 55 5.92 -12.61 10.01
C ASP A 55 6.81 -12.65 11.26
N GLN A 56 6.99 -11.51 11.94
CA GLN A 56 7.72 -11.44 13.20
C GLN A 56 7.05 -12.23 14.33
N MET A 57 5.73 -12.36 14.28
CA MET A 57 4.95 -13.22 15.18
C MET A 57 4.91 -14.68 14.72
N ASN A 58 5.59 -15.00 13.62
CA ASN A 58 5.56 -16.32 12.97
C ASN A 58 4.17 -16.74 12.47
N LEU A 59 3.37 -15.76 12.03
CA LEU A 59 2.03 -15.95 11.48
C LEU A 59 2.04 -15.58 10.00
N GLN A 60 2.17 -16.58 9.12
CA GLN A 60 2.33 -16.38 7.69
C GLN A 60 0.97 -16.34 6.94
N ILE A 61 0.02 -15.60 7.44
CA ILE A 61 -1.35 -15.51 6.92
C ILE A 61 -1.38 -15.04 5.46
N HIS A 62 -0.49 -14.13 5.10
CA HIS A 62 -0.40 -13.57 3.74
C HIS A 62 -0.01 -14.61 2.67
N ARG A 63 0.52 -15.78 3.05
CA ARG A 63 0.80 -16.86 2.11
C ARG A 63 -0.43 -17.69 1.75
N VAL A 64 -1.45 -17.60 2.56
CA VAL A 64 -2.70 -18.37 2.41
C VAL A 64 -3.83 -17.48 1.91
N LEU A 65 -3.88 -16.24 2.40
CA LEU A 65 -4.86 -15.23 2.00
C LEU A 65 -4.21 -14.24 1.03
N ASP A 66 -4.81 -14.06 -0.13
CA ASP A 66 -4.33 -13.11 -1.13
C ASP A 66 -4.40 -11.65 -0.61
N ASP A 67 -5.40 -11.34 0.21
CA ASP A 67 -5.61 -10.02 0.77
C ASP A 67 -5.90 -10.09 2.28
N ILE A 68 -4.93 -9.64 3.08
CA ILE A 68 -5.07 -9.59 4.54
C ILE A 68 -5.99 -8.46 5.01
N THR A 69 -6.29 -7.49 4.15
CA THR A 69 -7.23 -6.40 4.43
C THR A 69 -8.67 -6.74 4.04
N GLY A 70 -8.89 -7.91 3.44
CA GLY A 70 -10.21 -8.42 3.14
C GLY A 70 -11.00 -8.82 4.40
N MET A 71 -12.27 -9.14 4.22
CA MET A 71 -13.19 -9.46 5.33
C MET A 71 -12.65 -10.59 6.23
N SER A 72 -12.13 -11.66 5.63
CA SER A 72 -11.56 -12.79 6.38
C SER A 72 -10.26 -12.41 7.08
N GLY A 73 -9.38 -11.67 6.40
CA GLY A 73 -8.12 -11.22 6.96
C GLY A 73 -8.34 -10.33 8.18
N LEU A 74 -9.25 -9.36 8.10
CA LEU A 74 -9.56 -8.47 9.22
C LEU A 74 -10.15 -9.22 10.40
N ARG A 75 -11.06 -10.18 10.18
CA ARG A 75 -11.61 -11.01 11.26
C ARG A 75 -10.55 -11.83 11.98
N ILE A 76 -9.61 -12.39 11.24
CA ILE A 76 -8.48 -13.14 11.79
C ILE A 76 -7.57 -12.21 12.60
N LEU A 77 -7.25 -11.03 12.05
CA LEU A 77 -6.43 -10.05 12.75
C LEU A 77 -7.08 -9.56 14.05
N ASP A 78 -8.38 -9.29 14.03
CA ASP A 78 -9.12 -8.89 15.24
C ASP A 78 -9.08 -10.00 16.31
N ALA A 79 -9.25 -11.26 15.91
CA ALA A 79 -9.16 -12.40 16.83
C ALA A 79 -7.74 -12.53 17.42
N ILE A 80 -6.70 -12.34 16.62
CA ILE A 80 -5.30 -12.38 17.07
C ILE A 80 -5.03 -11.24 18.07
N LEU A 81 -5.54 -10.05 17.81
CA LEU A 81 -5.44 -8.91 18.72
C LEU A 81 -6.19 -9.14 20.04
N ALA A 82 -7.29 -9.87 19.98
CA ALA A 82 -8.05 -10.29 21.18
C ALA A 82 -7.33 -11.38 22.00
N GLY A 83 -6.22 -11.95 21.48
CA GLY A 83 -5.41 -12.95 22.17
C GLY A 83 -5.64 -14.40 21.70
N GLU A 84 -6.46 -14.61 20.66
CA GLU A 84 -6.71 -15.95 20.11
C GLU A 84 -5.43 -16.47 19.40
N ARG A 85 -5.03 -17.70 19.71
CA ARG A 85 -3.83 -18.33 19.15
C ARG A 85 -4.10 -19.72 18.56
N ASP A 86 -5.33 -20.22 18.71
CA ASP A 86 -5.69 -21.53 18.17
C ASP A 86 -5.80 -21.47 16.62
N PRO A 87 -4.93 -22.20 15.86
CA PRO A 87 -4.98 -22.19 14.41
C PRO A 87 -6.32 -22.62 13.82
N VAL A 88 -6.97 -23.58 14.44
CA VAL A 88 -8.27 -24.10 13.97
C VAL A 88 -9.38 -23.06 14.12
N THR A 89 -9.40 -22.36 15.25
CA THR A 89 -10.38 -21.29 15.50
C THR A 89 -10.17 -20.13 14.51
N LEU A 90 -8.94 -19.74 14.28
CA LEU A 90 -8.59 -18.69 13.29
C LEU A 90 -8.98 -19.11 11.86
N ALA A 91 -8.77 -20.37 11.48
CA ALA A 91 -9.14 -20.89 10.16
C ALA A 91 -10.65 -20.86 9.93
N ARG A 92 -11.46 -21.09 10.95
CA ARG A 92 -12.94 -21.04 10.88
C ARG A 92 -13.50 -19.64 10.63
N LEU A 93 -12.73 -18.59 10.91
CA LEU A 93 -13.11 -17.21 10.65
C LEU A 93 -13.02 -16.83 9.17
N CYS A 94 -12.46 -17.70 8.34
CA CYS A 94 -12.36 -17.48 6.91
C CYS A 94 -13.74 -17.52 6.25
N HIS A 95 -13.92 -16.66 5.26
CA HIS A 95 -15.13 -16.65 4.44
C HIS A 95 -15.15 -17.87 3.51
N GLY A 96 -16.32 -18.49 3.29
CA GLY A 96 -16.46 -19.70 2.49
C GLY A 96 -16.09 -19.61 1.00
N GLY A 97 -15.72 -18.43 0.50
CA GLY A 97 -15.21 -18.22 -0.86
C GLY A 97 -13.69 -18.35 -1.03
N ILE A 98 -12.97 -18.69 0.04
CA ILE A 98 -11.52 -18.85 -0.02
C ILE A 98 -11.18 -20.18 -0.68
N LYS A 99 -10.21 -20.15 -1.61
CA LYS A 99 -9.77 -21.34 -2.37
C LYS A 99 -9.02 -22.38 -1.54
N SER A 100 -8.44 -21.95 -0.41
CA SER A 100 -7.65 -22.83 0.47
C SER A 100 -8.55 -23.53 1.48
N SER A 101 -8.28 -24.81 1.77
CA SER A 101 -8.99 -25.56 2.80
C SER A 101 -8.65 -25.04 4.20
N GLU A 102 -9.56 -25.25 5.17
CA GLU A 102 -9.33 -24.89 6.57
C GLU A 102 -8.03 -25.52 7.13
N ASP A 103 -7.76 -26.76 6.74
CA ASP A 103 -6.54 -27.48 7.14
C ASP A 103 -5.25 -26.80 6.62
N THR A 104 -5.30 -26.27 5.40
CA THR A 104 -4.18 -25.52 4.81
C THR A 104 -3.96 -24.19 5.52
N ILE A 105 -5.04 -23.52 5.91
CA ILE A 105 -5.00 -22.25 6.63
C ILE A 105 -4.49 -22.44 8.06
N ALA A 106 -4.86 -23.55 8.70
CA ALA A 106 -4.45 -23.89 10.07
C ALA A 106 -2.97 -24.29 10.20
N LYS A 107 -2.34 -24.64 9.09
CA LYS A 107 -0.90 -24.90 9.08
C LYS A 107 -0.08 -23.63 9.12
#